data_4abb8525a78ccec70d20c3fe001a3ec6
#
_entry.id   4abb8525a78ccec70d20c3fe001a3ec6
#
_cell.length_a   1.000
_cell.length_b   1.000
_cell.length_c   1.000
_cell.angle_alpha   90.00
_cell.angle_beta   90.00
_cell.angle_gamma   90.00
#
_symmetry.space_group_name_H-M   'P 1'
#
loop_
_entity.id
_entity.type
_entity.pdbx_description
1 polymer ?
#
loop_
_entity_poly.entity_id
_entity_poly.type
_entity_poly.pdbx_seq_one_letter_code
_entity_poly.pdbx_strand_id
1 'polypeptide(L)'
;MDSVRLAILGALAASRVGMERSEVLAALSAAGVDAGTASDQLSALVTSGRVSAARATWLELTPSGILDLLALHAEIERALDPSPPLPEQEQCPSVPWLTAVQTCWIDALSINYRVDPAALAPLLPAPLEPEVHKGHGWVQVLMSSLRDMRPPGIPSLFGTCFYQVSYRAAVRYRDAFGAWRRGGYFVRSETNHPVMRAVGNALAEFKFHDFGAADMVMLRDGDHLTVGVDPEPGFPDGRLVSVVDTRPLASPPAGSLWSSLGELHEPLVECYDALGVDAAEGHLYILTIDRDPWNARFVAPANLYCEYFDTGPLGRGASSLDSVLHLEECRYRWRPLRRVALA
;
A
#
# COMPACT_ATOMS: atom_id res chain seq x y z
N MET A 1 0.02 -23.14 -19.89
CA MET A 1 1.39 -23.35 -19.36
C MET A 1 1.78 -22.20 -18.41
N ASP A 2 1.47 -20.98 -18.81
CA ASP A 2 1.84 -19.80 -18.02
C ASP A 2 1.05 -19.63 -16.71
N SER A 3 -0.22 -20.03 -16.67
CA SER A 3 -1.04 -20.01 -15.47
C SER A 3 -0.52 -20.89 -14.33
N VAL A 4 0.09 -22.03 -14.63
CA VAL A 4 0.67 -22.92 -13.62
C VAL A 4 1.96 -22.33 -13.05
N ARG A 5 2.81 -21.73 -13.90
CA ARG A 5 3.99 -20.99 -13.43
C ARG A 5 3.60 -19.83 -12.51
N LEU A 6 2.60 -19.08 -12.92
CA LEU A 6 2.07 -17.96 -12.13
C LEU A 6 1.56 -18.44 -10.78
N ALA A 7 0.84 -19.55 -10.74
CA ALA A 7 0.36 -20.14 -9.49
C ALA A 7 1.51 -20.60 -8.58
N ILE A 8 2.56 -21.21 -9.11
CA ILE A 8 3.76 -21.61 -8.33
C ILE A 8 4.46 -20.38 -7.76
N LEU A 9 4.77 -19.39 -8.60
CA LEU A 9 5.48 -18.19 -8.18
C LEU A 9 4.64 -17.38 -7.19
N GLY A 10 3.31 -17.31 -7.39
CA GLY A 10 2.37 -16.65 -6.49
C GLY A 10 2.30 -17.34 -5.12
N ALA A 11 2.25 -18.67 -5.06
CA ALA A 11 2.26 -19.42 -3.81
C ALA A 11 3.55 -19.15 -3.00
N LEU A 12 4.70 -19.16 -3.68
CA LEU A 12 5.98 -18.87 -3.04
C LEU A 12 6.11 -17.40 -2.60
N ALA A 13 5.54 -16.47 -3.37
CA ALA A 13 5.51 -15.05 -2.99
C ALA A 13 4.62 -14.78 -1.77
N ALA A 14 3.53 -15.54 -1.62
CA ALA A 14 2.64 -15.46 -0.45
C ALA A 14 3.27 -16.00 0.84
N SER A 15 4.32 -16.83 0.72
CA SER A 15 5.06 -17.37 1.86
C SER A 15 6.16 -16.41 2.28
N ARG A 16 6.25 -16.12 3.59
CA ARG A 16 7.27 -15.20 4.13
C ARG A 16 8.69 -15.74 4.10
N VAL A 17 8.84 -17.06 4.05
CA VAL A 17 10.13 -17.76 4.22
C VAL A 17 10.37 -18.89 3.21
N GLY A 18 9.54 -19.01 2.19
CA GLY A 18 9.52 -20.15 1.29
C GLY A 18 8.48 -21.20 1.72
N MET A 19 8.36 -22.28 0.96
CA MET A 19 7.42 -23.37 1.19
C MET A 19 8.06 -24.72 0.96
N GLU A 20 7.57 -25.73 1.67
CA GLU A 20 7.89 -27.12 1.34
C GLU A 20 7.33 -27.47 -0.05
N ARG A 21 8.11 -28.22 -0.83
CA ARG A 21 7.72 -28.65 -2.18
C ARG A 21 6.35 -29.37 -2.19
N SER A 22 6.09 -30.16 -1.16
CA SER A 22 4.82 -30.87 -0.98
C SER A 22 3.62 -29.94 -0.78
N GLU A 23 3.81 -28.82 -0.08
CA GLU A 23 2.77 -27.81 0.14
C GLU A 23 2.44 -27.08 -1.15
N VAL A 24 3.46 -26.70 -1.95
CA VAL A 24 3.24 -26.10 -3.28
C VAL A 24 2.46 -27.03 -4.19
N LEU A 25 2.86 -28.31 -4.24
CA LEU A 25 2.16 -29.30 -5.08
C LEU A 25 0.73 -29.58 -4.60
N ALA A 26 0.50 -29.61 -3.28
CA ALA A 26 -0.84 -29.74 -2.71
C ALA A 26 -1.75 -28.55 -3.06
N ALA A 27 -1.22 -27.33 -2.96
CA ALA A 27 -1.96 -26.11 -3.34
C ALA A 27 -2.35 -26.12 -4.83
N LEU A 28 -1.42 -26.52 -5.72
CA LEU A 28 -1.69 -26.63 -7.15
C LEU A 28 -2.72 -27.72 -7.48
N SER A 29 -2.64 -28.86 -6.78
CA SER A 29 -3.63 -29.91 -6.91
C SER A 29 -5.03 -29.46 -6.48
N ALA A 30 -5.12 -28.72 -5.37
CA ALA A 30 -6.38 -28.11 -4.92
C ALA A 30 -6.93 -27.07 -5.92
N ALA A 31 -6.07 -26.44 -6.70
CA ALA A 31 -6.44 -25.53 -7.79
C ALA A 31 -6.75 -26.26 -9.12
N GLY A 32 -6.76 -27.59 -9.13
CA GLY A 32 -7.11 -28.41 -10.31
C GLY A 32 -5.95 -28.63 -11.29
N VAL A 33 -4.71 -28.35 -10.91
CA VAL A 33 -3.52 -28.63 -11.73
C VAL A 33 -3.10 -30.08 -11.52
N ASP A 34 -2.90 -30.82 -12.61
CA ASP A 34 -2.42 -32.20 -12.51
C ASP A 34 -0.99 -32.26 -11.95
N ALA A 35 -0.71 -33.31 -11.17
CA ALA A 35 0.55 -33.44 -10.43
C ALA A 35 1.79 -33.53 -11.33
N GLY A 36 1.67 -34.12 -12.53
CA GLY A 36 2.76 -34.21 -13.50
C GLY A 36 3.13 -32.82 -14.02
N THR A 37 2.14 -32.09 -14.51
CA THR A 37 2.31 -30.72 -15.01
C THR A 37 2.87 -29.79 -13.90
N ALA A 38 2.35 -29.89 -12.68
CA ALA A 38 2.84 -29.10 -11.56
C ALA A 38 4.32 -29.36 -11.25
N SER A 39 4.71 -30.66 -11.20
CA SER A 39 6.09 -31.08 -10.92
C SER A 39 7.08 -30.66 -12.01
N ASP A 40 6.67 -30.78 -13.28
CA ASP A 40 7.51 -30.42 -14.44
C ASP A 40 7.75 -28.90 -14.48
N GLN A 41 6.70 -28.09 -14.30
CA GLN A 41 6.81 -26.63 -14.25
C GLN A 41 7.65 -26.16 -13.08
N LEU A 42 7.46 -26.75 -11.88
CA LEU A 42 8.28 -26.43 -10.72
C LEU A 42 9.76 -26.76 -10.96
N SER A 43 10.05 -27.90 -11.57
CA SER A 43 11.41 -28.31 -11.90
C SER A 43 12.05 -27.37 -12.93
N ALA A 44 11.28 -26.91 -13.91
CA ALA A 44 11.72 -25.93 -14.90
C ALA A 44 12.04 -24.56 -14.24
N LEU A 45 11.23 -24.11 -13.28
CA LEU A 45 11.48 -22.85 -12.52
C LEU A 45 12.73 -22.94 -11.66
N VAL A 46 12.99 -24.10 -11.04
CA VAL A 46 14.23 -24.34 -10.27
C VAL A 46 15.44 -24.35 -11.23
N THR A 47 15.35 -25.07 -12.33
CA THR A 47 16.45 -25.17 -13.32
C THR A 47 16.78 -23.81 -13.94
N SER A 48 15.79 -22.97 -14.16
CA SER A 48 15.98 -21.61 -14.71
C SER A 48 16.39 -20.57 -13.68
N GLY A 49 16.55 -20.96 -12.40
CA GLY A 49 16.96 -20.06 -11.33
C GLY A 49 15.90 -19.07 -10.85
N ARG A 50 14.62 -19.29 -11.22
CA ARG A 50 13.48 -18.44 -10.76
C ARG A 50 13.03 -18.81 -9.36
N VAL A 51 13.21 -20.07 -9.00
CA VAL A 51 12.96 -20.61 -7.67
C VAL A 51 14.26 -21.24 -7.17
N SER A 52 14.65 -20.93 -5.95
CA SER A 52 15.78 -21.54 -5.28
C SER A 52 15.32 -22.77 -4.50
N ALA A 53 16.01 -23.88 -4.66
CA ALA A 53 15.89 -25.04 -3.80
C ALA A 53 16.97 -24.96 -2.70
N ALA A 54 16.78 -24.07 -1.73
CA ALA A 54 17.73 -23.82 -0.64
C ALA A 54 18.03 -25.07 0.20
N ARG A 55 17.05 -26.01 0.26
CA ARG A 55 17.18 -27.37 0.78
C ARG A 55 16.47 -28.33 -0.17
N ALA A 56 16.71 -29.61 -0.03
CA ALA A 56 16.17 -30.63 -0.95
C ALA A 56 14.64 -30.58 -1.14
N THR A 57 13.91 -30.10 -0.14
CA THR A 57 12.43 -29.98 -0.15
C THR A 57 11.92 -28.55 -0.01
N TRP A 58 12.77 -27.59 0.34
CA TRP A 58 12.39 -26.22 0.62
C TRP A 58 12.63 -25.31 -0.58
N LEU A 59 11.60 -24.56 -0.97
CA LEU A 59 11.58 -23.71 -2.15
C LEU A 59 11.43 -22.24 -1.75
N GLU A 60 12.23 -21.39 -2.35
CA GLU A 60 12.19 -19.94 -2.16
C GLU A 60 12.13 -19.21 -3.50
N LEU A 61 11.39 -18.12 -3.56
CA LEU A 61 11.31 -17.28 -4.74
C LEU A 61 12.58 -16.43 -4.87
N THR A 62 13.24 -16.49 -6.01
CA THR A 62 14.38 -15.62 -6.31
C THR A 62 13.93 -14.24 -6.82
N PRO A 63 14.80 -13.20 -6.80
CA PRO A 63 14.50 -11.92 -7.42
C PRO A 63 14.07 -12.05 -8.90
N SER A 64 14.72 -12.93 -9.65
CA SER A 64 14.33 -13.23 -11.05
C SER A 64 12.96 -13.88 -11.14
N GLY A 65 12.60 -14.74 -10.18
CA GLY A 65 11.26 -15.33 -10.10
C GLY A 65 10.17 -14.31 -9.77
N ILE A 66 10.48 -13.31 -8.96
CA ILE A 66 9.57 -12.18 -8.68
C ILE A 66 9.30 -11.41 -9.97
N LEU A 67 10.34 -11.08 -10.73
CA LEU A 67 10.18 -10.35 -12.00
C LEU A 67 9.36 -11.15 -13.02
N ASP A 68 9.57 -12.46 -13.11
CA ASP A 68 8.78 -13.31 -13.99
C ASP A 68 7.31 -13.42 -13.55
N LEU A 69 7.05 -13.50 -12.24
CA LEU A 69 5.68 -13.48 -11.71
C LEU A 69 4.96 -12.19 -12.13
N LEU A 70 5.63 -11.07 -11.99
CA LEU A 70 5.11 -9.78 -12.36
C LEU A 70 4.87 -9.67 -13.88
N ALA A 71 5.80 -10.18 -14.72
CA ALA A 71 5.67 -10.19 -16.18
C ALA A 71 4.51 -11.06 -16.68
N LEU A 72 4.37 -12.25 -16.12
CA LEU A 72 3.33 -13.20 -16.49
C LEU A 72 1.94 -12.70 -16.13
N HIS A 73 1.84 -11.99 -15.00
CA HIS A 73 0.60 -11.35 -14.58
C HIS A 73 0.12 -10.28 -15.57
N ALA A 74 1.03 -9.45 -16.09
CA ALA A 74 0.71 -8.44 -17.09
C ALA A 74 0.05 -9.01 -18.34
N GLU A 75 0.49 -10.18 -18.78
CA GLU A 75 -0.08 -10.84 -19.95
C GLU A 75 -1.52 -11.29 -19.71
N ILE A 76 -1.79 -11.78 -18.49
CA ILE A 76 -3.14 -12.20 -18.09
C ILE A 76 -4.09 -11.01 -17.95
N GLU A 77 -3.67 -9.92 -17.35
CA GLU A 77 -4.52 -8.72 -17.24
C GLU A 77 -4.87 -8.14 -18.60
N ARG A 78 -3.91 -8.05 -19.52
CA ARG A 78 -4.19 -7.61 -20.89
C ARG A 78 -5.18 -8.51 -21.63
N ALA A 79 -5.21 -9.80 -21.30
CA ALA A 79 -6.14 -10.76 -21.90
C ALA A 79 -7.54 -10.70 -21.27
N LEU A 80 -7.66 -10.30 -20.01
CA LEU A 80 -8.92 -10.27 -19.26
C LEU A 80 -9.64 -8.91 -19.31
N ASP A 81 -8.93 -7.83 -19.58
CA ASP A 81 -9.50 -6.47 -19.72
C ASP A 81 -9.22 -5.92 -21.14
N PRO A 82 -10.11 -6.16 -22.10
CA PRO A 82 -10.01 -5.63 -23.45
C PRO A 82 -10.39 -4.14 -23.54
N SER A 83 -10.37 -3.39 -22.43
CA SER A 83 -10.61 -1.95 -22.47
C SER A 83 -9.71 -1.27 -23.49
N PRO A 84 -10.22 -0.32 -24.29
CA PRO A 84 -9.39 0.39 -25.25
C PRO A 84 -8.21 1.03 -24.52
N PRO A 85 -7.01 0.97 -25.07
CA PRO A 85 -5.83 1.56 -24.46
C PRO A 85 -6.09 3.04 -24.21
N LEU A 86 -5.72 3.52 -23.01
CA LEU A 86 -5.70 4.95 -22.72
C LEU A 86 -4.84 5.67 -23.79
N PRO A 87 -5.11 6.94 -24.11
CA PRO A 87 -4.27 7.70 -25.02
C PRO A 87 -2.78 7.56 -24.66
N GLU A 88 -1.92 7.35 -25.65
CA GLU A 88 -0.48 7.07 -25.44
C GLU A 88 0.24 8.08 -24.53
N GLN A 89 -0.28 9.31 -24.45
CA GLN A 89 0.27 10.37 -23.59
C GLN A 89 -0.03 10.19 -22.10
N GLU A 90 -0.96 9.31 -21.73
CA GLU A 90 -1.34 9.07 -20.33
C GLU A 90 -0.84 7.72 -19.80
N GLN A 91 -0.23 6.90 -20.62
CA GLN A 91 0.28 5.60 -20.18
C GLN A 91 1.75 5.67 -19.81
N CYS A 92 2.12 5.07 -18.70
CA CYS A 92 3.53 4.76 -18.42
C CYS A 92 3.94 3.57 -19.29
N PRO A 93 4.82 3.75 -20.31
CA PRO A 93 5.08 2.72 -21.31
C PRO A 93 5.83 1.50 -20.76
N SER A 94 6.41 1.60 -19.55
CA SER A 94 7.29 0.55 -19.05
C SER A 94 6.64 -0.46 -18.10
N VAL A 95 5.58 -0.12 -17.31
CA VAL A 95 5.13 -1.04 -16.24
C VAL A 95 3.70 -0.85 -15.67
N PRO A 96 2.66 -0.53 -16.47
CA PRO A 96 1.32 -0.25 -15.92
C PRO A 96 0.71 -1.44 -15.14
N TRP A 97 1.08 -2.65 -15.49
CA TRP A 97 0.59 -3.88 -14.89
C TRP A 97 1.24 -4.22 -13.54
N LEU A 98 2.43 -3.68 -13.22
CA LEU A 98 3.09 -3.91 -11.93
C LEU A 98 2.34 -3.26 -10.76
N THR A 99 1.51 -2.28 -11.04
CA THR A 99 0.75 -1.55 -10.03
C THR A 99 -0.68 -2.08 -9.85
N ALA A 100 -1.16 -2.93 -10.76
CA ALA A 100 -2.49 -3.50 -10.65
C ALA A 100 -2.51 -4.60 -9.58
N VAL A 101 -3.06 -4.30 -8.41
CA VAL A 101 -3.26 -5.24 -7.31
C VAL A 101 -4.64 -5.07 -6.73
N GLN A 102 -5.16 -6.15 -6.14
CA GLN A 102 -6.38 -6.12 -5.35
C GLN A 102 -6.09 -6.65 -3.95
N THR A 103 -6.79 -6.12 -2.96
CA THR A 103 -6.62 -6.51 -1.56
C THR A 103 -7.85 -6.13 -0.74
N CYS A 104 -7.88 -6.55 0.51
CA CYS A 104 -8.86 -6.15 1.49
C CYS A 104 -8.16 -5.66 2.77
N TRP A 105 -8.50 -4.47 3.23
CA TRP A 105 -8.26 -4.08 4.61
C TRP A 105 -9.25 -4.82 5.50
N ILE A 106 -8.76 -5.42 6.55
CA ILE A 106 -9.62 -6.08 7.54
C ILE A 106 -9.91 -5.12 8.69
N ASP A 107 -8.87 -4.48 9.16
CA ASP A 107 -8.89 -3.41 10.16
C ASP A 107 -7.90 -2.33 9.73
N ALA A 108 -8.28 -1.08 9.86
CA ALA A 108 -7.35 0.02 9.68
C ALA A 108 -7.66 1.18 10.64
N LEU A 109 -6.61 1.88 11.02
CA LEU A 109 -6.71 3.16 11.72
C LEU A 109 -6.22 4.26 10.79
N SER A 110 -7.01 5.34 10.69
CA SER A 110 -6.57 6.59 10.10
C SER A 110 -6.40 7.61 11.22
N ILE A 111 -5.16 7.90 11.56
CA ILE A 111 -4.80 8.89 12.58
C ILE A 111 -4.50 10.19 11.84
N ASN A 112 -5.35 11.20 12.04
CA ASN A 112 -5.35 12.42 11.25
C ASN A 112 -4.67 13.55 12.04
N TYR A 113 -3.57 14.05 11.48
CA TYR A 113 -2.84 15.19 12.00
C TYR A 113 -3.06 16.41 11.14
N ARG A 114 -3.40 17.54 11.80
CA ARG A 114 -3.27 18.86 11.20
C ARG A 114 -1.84 19.34 11.35
N VAL A 115 -1.30 19.91 10.31
CA VAL A 115 0.12 20.28 10.19
C VAL A 115 0.23 21.71 9.69
N ASP A 116 1.22 22.45 10.16
CA ASP A 116 1.58 23.74 9.55
C ASP A 116 1.96 23.50 8.07
N PRO A 117 1.27 24.12 7.11
CA PRO A 117 1.60 23.97 5.69
C PRO A 117 3.08 24.33 5.37
N ALA A 118 3.66 25.28 6.09
CA ALA A 118 5.04 25.68 5.90
C ALA A 118 6.04 24.61 6.39
N ALA A 119 5.67 23.82 7.40
CA ALA A 119 6.47 22.69 7.88
C ALA A 119 6.29 21.45 6.97
N LEU A 120 5.13 21.28 6.33
CA LEU A 120 4.87 20.16 5.44
C LEU A 120 5.52 20.35 4.05
N ALA A 121 5.53 21.57 3.52
CA ALA A 121 5.99 21.85 2.17
C ALA A 121 7.43 21.35 1.87
N PRO A 122 8.43 21.46 2.76
CA PRO A 122 9.77 20.95 2.52
C PRO A 122 9.87 19.41 2.41
N LEU A 123 8.87 18.67 2.87
CA LEU A 123 8.82 17.22 2.80
C LEU A 123 8.20 16.71 1.48
N LEU A 124 7.70 17.62 0.66
CA LEU A 124 7.05 17.30 -0.60
C LEU A 124 8.01 17.58 -1.77
N PRO A 125 8.12 16.66 -2.74
CA PRO A 125 8.84 16.94 -3.97
C PRO A 125 8.07 17.94 -4.83
N ALA A 126 8.78 18.88 -5.47
CA ALA A 126 8.14 19.76 -6.45
C ALA A 126 7.59 18.91 -7.62
N PRO A 127 6.42 19.25 -8.18
CA PRO A 127 5.62 20.45 -7.98
C PRO A 127 4.45 20.27 -6.97
N LEU A 128 4.53 19.30 -6.07
CA LEU A 128 3.47 19.07 -5.08
C LEU A 128 3.46 20.19 -4.04
N GLU A 129 2.27 20.65 -3.71
CA GLU A 129 2.04 21.61 -2.63
C GLU A 129 1.09 20.99 -1.58
N PRO A 130 1.20 21.38 -0.28
CA PRO A 130 0.19 21.00 0.69
C PRO A 130 -1.21 21.40 0.24
N GLU A 131 -2.15 20.47 0.31
CA GLU A 131 -3.57 20.81 0.22
C GLU A 131 -4.03 21.36 1.56
N VAL A 132 -4.52 22.61 1.57
CA VAL A 132 -4.85 23.33 2.80
C VAL A 132 -6.35 23.33 3.03
N HIS A 133 -6.78 22.74 4.15
CA HIS A 133 -8.16 22.79 4.62
C HIS A 133 -8.20 23.42 6.02
N LYS A 134 -9.09 24.39 6.20
CA LYS A 134 -9.25 25.12 7.48
C LYS A 134 -7.95 25.73 8.02
N GLY A 135 -7.08 26.19 7.12
CA GLY A 135 -5.80 26.82 7.43
C GLY A 135 -4.66 25.86 7.74
N HIS A 136 -4.86 24.55 7.63
CA HIS A 136 -3.87 23.51 7.92
C HIS A 136 -3.62 22.61 6.73
N GLY A 137 -2.37 22.15 6.60
CA GLY A 137 -2.06 20.92 5.86
C GLY A 137 -2.48 19.70 6.67
N TRP A 138 -2.58 18.55 6.00
CA TRP A 138 -3.07 17.32 6.63
C TRP A 138 -2.18 16.14 6.29
N VAL A 139 -1.84 15.37 7.32
CA VAL A 139 -1.15 14.09 7.17
C VAL A 139 -1.94 13.02 7.92
N GLN A 140 -2.22 11.92 7.22
CA GLN A 140 -2.88 10.75 7.76
C GLN A 140 -1.87 9.64 7.96
N VAL A 141 -1.82 9.08 9.17
CA VAL A 141 -1.12 7.82 9.42
C VAL A 141 -2.13 6.70 9.25
N LEU A 142 -1.96 5.91 8.20
CA LEU A 142 -2.83 4.79 7.87
C LEU A 142 -2.14 3.50 8.30
N MET A 143 -2.49 2.99 9.48
CA MET A 143 -2.06 1.67 9.94
C MET A 143 -3.10 0.64 9.52
N SER A 144 -2.70 -0.35 8.73
CA SER A 144 -3.62 -1.28 8.06
C SER A 144 -3.21 -2.73 8.22
N SER A 145 -4.18 -3.58 8.49
CA SER A 145 -4.09 -5.04 8.32
C SER A 145 -4.62 -5.40 6.94
N LEU A 146 -3.73 -5.79 6.04
CA LEU A 146 -4.06 -6.17 4.68
C LEU A 146 -4.19 -7.68 4.56
N ARG A 147 -5.20 -8.12 3.83
CA ARG A 147 -5.44 -9.53 3.52
C ARG A 147 -5.59 -9.70 2.02
N ASP A 148 -5.09 -10.84 1.55
CA ASP A 148 -5.38 -11.31 0.20
C ASP A 148 -4.87 -10.33 -0.88
N MET A 149 -3.73 -9.66 -0.60
CA MET A 149 -3.11 -8.81 -1.61
C MET A 149 -2.53 -9.67 -2.70
N ARG A 150 -3.03 -9.49 -3.89
CA ARG A 150 -2.64 -10.24 -5.07
C ARG A 150 -2.93 -9.47 -6.35
N PRO A 151 -2.28 -9.85 -7.44
CA PRO A 151 -2.68 -9.42 -8.76
C PRO A 151 -4.11 -9.84 -9.09
N PRO A 152 -4.91 -9.02 -9.81
CA PRO A 152 -6.22 -9.44 -10.34
C PRO A 152 -6.13 -10.72 -11.18
N GLY A 153 -7.14 -11.57 -11.09
CA GLY A 153 -7.17 -12.88 -11.79
C GLY A 153 -6.44 -14.02 -11.06
N ILE A 154 -5.64 -13.73 -10.04
CA ILE A 154 -5.01 -14.76 -9.22
C ILE A 154 -6.00 -15.22 -8.13
N PRO A 155 -6.15 -16.56 -7.90
CA PRO A 155 -7.00 -17.06 -6.83
C PRO A 155 -6.57 -16.55 -5.45
N SER A 156 -7.54 -16.35 -4.54
CA SER A 156 -7.31 -15.81 -3.19
C SER A 156 -6.35 -16.66 -2.34
N LEU A 157 -6.24 -17.94 -2.62
CA LEU A 157 -5.28 -18.84 -1.99
C LEU A 157 -3.82 -18.36 -2.12
N PHE A 158 -3.51 -17.58 -3.14
CA PHE A 158 -2.18 -17.04 -3.40
C PHE A 158 -2.01 -15.59 -2.95
N GLY A 159 -3.02 -15.03 -2.30
CA GLY A 159 -2.96 -13.70 -1.73
C GLY A 159 -2.08 -13.66 -0.48
N THR A 160 -1.34 -12.57 -0.30
CA THR A 160 -0.53 -12.36 0.89
C THR A 160 -1.24 -11.50 1.92
N CYS A 161 -0.91 -11.71 3.21
CA CYS A 161 -1.41 -10.94 4.34
C CYS A 161 -0.24 -10.27 5.04
N PHE A 162 -0.38 -8.98 5.39
CA PHE A 162 0.68 -8.25 6.06
C PHE A 162 0.13 -6.99 6.74
N TYR A 163 0.97 -6.34 7.53
CA TYR A 163 0.71 -5.01 8.08
C TYR A 163 1.50 -3.96 7.32
N GLN A 164 0.88 -2.80 7.20
CA GLN A 164 1.49 -1.63 6.58
C GLN A 164 1.10 -0.39 7.38
N VAL A 165 2.05 0.51 7.56
CA VAL A 165 1.79 1.89 7.95
C VAL A 165 2.24 2.83 6.85
N SER A 166 1.42 3.85 6.56
CA SER A 166 1.71 4.87 5.55
C SER A 166 1.37 6.24 6.08
N TYR A 167 2.27 7.19 5.88
CA TYR A 167 2.09 8.60 6.26
C TYR A 167 1.74 9.37 5.00
N ARG A 168 0.44 9.59 4.79
CA ARG A 168 -0.11 10.19 3.58
C ARG A 168 -0.39 11.67 3.79
N ALA A 169 0.38 12.53 3.14
CA ALA A 169 0.10 13.96 3.06
C ALA A 169 -1.00 14.23 2.03
N ALA A 170 -1.98 15.05 2.37
CA ALA A 170 -2.92 15.61 1.42
C ALA A 170 -2.20 16.68 0.60
N VAL A 171 -2.16 16.53 -0.71
CA VAL A 171 -1.42 17.40 -1.61
C VAL A 171 -2.24 17.81 -2.83
N ARG A 172 -1.82 18.90 -3.47
CA ARG A 172 -2.35 19.36 -4.74
C ARG A 172 -1.21 19.62 -5.73
N TYR A 173 -1.56 19.60 -6.99
CA TYR A 173 -0.66 19.94 -8.10
C TYR A 173 -1.44 20.61 -9.24
N ARG A 174 -0.74 21.30 -10.14
CA ARG A 174 -1.34 21.79 -11.39
C ARG A 174 -1.17 20.77 -12.49
N ASP A 175 -2.28 20.44 -13.16
CA ASP A 175 -2.22 19.61 -14.37
C ASP A 175 -1.71 20.43 -15.57
N ALA A 176 -1.52 19.74 -16.71
CA ALA A 176 -1.01 20.36 -17.95
C ALA A 176 -1.90 21.51 -18.47
N PHE A 177 -3.13 21.63 -17.99
CA PHE A 177 -4.06 22.72 -18.34
C PHE A 177 -4.07 23.83 -17.29
N GLY A 178 -3.23 23.75 -16.27
CA GLY A 178 -3.15 24.70 -15.17
C GLY A 178 -4.25 24.54 -14.11
N ALA A 179 -5.10 23.52 -14.22
CA ALA A 179 -6.14 23.25 -13.23
C ALA A 179 -5.54 22.56 -11.98
N TRP A 180 -6.04 22.94 -10.80
CA TRP A 180 -5.68 22.28 -9.57
C TRP A 180 -6.29 20.88 -9.48
N ARG A 181 -5.43 19.92 -9.17
CA ARG A 181 -5.78 18.53 -8.86
C ARG A 181 -5.30 18.17 -7.47
N ARG A 182 -5.95 17.21 -6.85
CA ARG A 182 -5.68 16.73 -5.49
C ARG A 182 -5.20 15.29 -5.52
N GLY A 183 -4.46 14.89 -4.49
CA GLY A 183 -4.05 13.51 -4.29
C GLY A 183 -3.35 13.32 -2.95
N GLY A 184 -2.86 12.13 -2.71
CA GLY A 184 -2.06 11.78 -1.54
C GLY A 184 -0.62 11.51 -1.95
N TYR A 185 0.32 12.08 -1.21
CA TYR A 185 1.74 11.75 -1.32
C TYR A 185 2.20 11.04 -0.06
N PHE A 186 2.89 9.91 -0.22
CA PHE A 186 3.39 9.14 0.91
C PHE A 186 4.77 9.65 1.32
N VAL A 187 4.81 10.45 2.39
CA VAL A 187 6.08 10.97 2.93
C VAL A 187 6.89 9.90 3.64
N ARG A 188 6.22 8.79 4.03
CA ARG A 188 6.83 7.63 4.69
C ARG A 188 5.93 6.42 4.57
N SER A 189 6.53 5.23 4.51
CA SER A 189 5.82 3.95 4.57
C SER A 189 6.70 2.85 5.14
N GLU A 190 6.12 1.97 5.95
CA GLU A 190 6.77 0.74 6.41
C GLU A 190 5.85 -0.46 6.23
N THR A 191 6.46 -1.63 6.13
CA THR A 191 5.77 -2.92 6.12
C THR A 191 6.56 -3.99 6.87
N ASN A 192 5.84 -4.94 7.44
CA ASN A 192 6.45 -6.11 8.06
C ASN A 192 6.70 -7.26 7.07
N HIS A 193 6.44 -7.05 5.77
CA HIS A 193 6.50 -8.12 4.76
C HIS A 193 7.68 -7.93 3.80
N PRO A 194 8.71 -8.82 3.83
CA PRO A 194 9.93 -8.64 3.03
C PRO A 194 9.69 -8.57 1.53
N VAL A 195 8.75 -9.39 1.00
CA VAL A 195 8.43 -9.38 -0.43
C VAL A 195 7.73 -8.09 -0.82
N MET A 196 6.78 -7.61 0.00
CA MET A 196 6.11 -6.32 -0.27
C MET A 196 7.10 -5.16 -0.23
N ARG A 197 8.07 -5.18 0.70
CA ARG A 197 9.16 -4.22 0.73
C ARG A 197 9.99 -4.28 -0.57
N ALA A 198 10.43 -5.47 -0.97
CA ALA A 198 11.25 -5.64 -2.16
C ALA A 198 10.52 -5.21 -3.44
N VAL A 199 9.28 -5.64 -3.62
CA VAL A 199 8.45 -5.28 -4.78
C VAL A 199 8.08 -3.81 -4.75
N GLY A 200 7.64 -3.28 -3.61
CA GLY A 200 7.31 -1.87 -3.45
C GLY A 200 8.50 -0.96 -3.76
N ASN A 201 9.69 -1.32 -3.27
CA ASN A 201 10.90 -0.53 -3.53
C ASN A 201 11.44 -0.71 -4.95
N ALA A 202 11.20 -1.86 -5.60
CA ALA A 202 11.45 -2.02 -7.03
C ALA A 202 10.58 -1.08 -7.89
N LEU A 203 9.39 -0.70 -7.37
CA LEU A 203 8.52 0.31 -7.95
C LEU A 203 8.83 1.74 -7.42
N ALA A 204 9.82 1.90 -6.56
CA ALA A 204 10.17 3.18 -5.92
C ALA A 204 10.66 4.24 -6.92
N GLU A 205 11.11 3.85 -8.11
CA GLU A 205 11.37 4.80 -9.21
C GLU A 205 10.12 5.63 -9.55
N PHE A 206 8.91 5.11 -9.25
CA PHE A 206 7.64 5.83 -9.35
C PHE A 206 7.27 6.63 -8.10
N LYS A 207 8.05 6.51 -7.02
CA LYS A 207 7.94 7.32 -5.79
C LYS A 207 6.60 7.22 -5.04
N PHE A 208 5.86 6.11 -5.16
CA PHE A 208 4.64 5.94 -4.35
C PHE A 208 4.95 5.55 -2.91
N HIS A 209 5.77 4.52 -2.75
CA HIS A 209 6.24 4.03 -1.47
C HIS A 209 7.73 3.79 -1.55
N ASP A 210 8.44 4.25 -0.53
CA ASP A 210 9.78 3.79 -0.19
C ASP A 210 9.62 3.06 1.14
N PHE A 211 9.43 1.73 1.04
CA PHE A 211 9.10 0.95 2.21
C PHE A 211 10.31 0.70 3.08
N GLY A 212 10.28 1.27 4.29
CA GLY A 212 11.06 0.79 5.42
C GLY A 212 10.59 -0.57 5.91
N ALA A 213 11.45 -1.27 6.63
CA ALA A 213 11.10 -2.44 7.37
C ALA A 213 10.76 -2.09 8.81
N ALA A 214 9.73 -2.73 9.36
CA ALA A 214 9.35 -2.57 10.75
C ALA A 214 8.71 -3.85 11.28
N ASP A 215 8.95 -4.12 12.56
CA ASP A 215 8.11 -5.06 13.30
C ASP A 215 6.77 -4.41 13.59
N MET A 216 5.69 -5.11 13.26
CA MET A 216 4.34 -4.56 13.39
C MET A 216 3.41 -5.53 14.07
N VAL A 217 2.54 -4.97 14.90
CA VAL A 217 1.47 -5.69 15.57
C VAL A 217 0.16 -4.91 15.46
N MET A 218 -0.92 -5.63 15.24
CA MET A 218 -2.28 -5.13 15.28
C MET A 218 -3.16 -6.20 15.92
N LEU A 219 -3.53 -5.99 17.17
CA LEU A 219 -4.22 -6.99 17.99
C LEU A 219 -5.55 -6.42 18.47
N ARG A 220 -6.60 -7.16 18.23
CA ARG A 220 -7.95 -6.85 18.73
C ARG A 220 -8.27 -7.70 19.96
N ASP A 221 -8.70 -7.04 21.03
CA ASP A 221 -9.25 -7.67 22.22
C ASP A 221 -10.57 -6.97 22.58
N GLY A 222 -11.68 -7.60 22.24
CA GLY A 222 -13.01 -7.01 22.34
C GLY A 222 -13.11 -5.69 21.56
N ASP A 223 -13.43 -4.62 22.27
CA ASP A 223 -13.53 -3.26 21.72
C ASP A 223 -12.19 -2.51 21.69
N HIS A 224 -11.10 -3.15 22.10
CA HIS A 224 -9.77 -2.51 22.07
C HIS A 224 -8.94 -3.01 20.89
N LEU A 225 -8.31 -2.08 20.20
CA LEU A 225 -7.37 -2.35 19.13
C LEU A 225 -6.01 -1.78 19.53
N THR A 226 -5.05 -2.67 19.75
CA THR A 226 -3.66 -2.31 20.05
C THR A 226 -2.86 -2.33 18.75
N VAL A 227 -2.16 -1.26 18.46
CA VAL A 227 -1.24 -1.17 17.32
C VAL A 227 0.16 -0.81 17.80
N GLY A 228 1.16 -1.42 17.17
CA GLY A 228 2.56 -1.13 17.40
C GLY A 228 3.35 -1.22 16.10
N VAL A 229 4.25 -0.27 15.90
CA VAL A 229 5.23 -0.25 14.82
C VAL A 229 6.58 0.06 15.46
N ASP A 230 7.55 -0.81 15.28
CA ASP A 230 8.94 -0.62 15.71
C ASP A 230 9.84 -0.73 14.47
N PRO A 231 10.32 0.39 13.93
CA PRO A 231 11.10 0.39 12.70
C PRO A 231 12.46 -0.26 12.91
N GLU A 232 12.97 -0.94 11.86
CA GLU A 232 14.34 -1.48 11.86
C GLU A 232 15.37 -0.34 12.02
N PRO A 233 16.57 -0.66 12.57
CA PRO A 233 17.67 0.29 12.62
C PRO A 233 17.98 0.89 11.24
N GLY A 234 18.05 2.21 11.16
CA GLY A 234 18.25 2.94 9.91
C GLY A 234 16.99 3.63 9.35
N PHE A 235 15.84 3.37 9.96
CA PHE A 235 14.58 4.06 9.64
C PHE A 235 14.05 4.82 10.88
N PRO A 236 14.73 5.90 11.31
CA PRO A 236 14.32 6.66 12.51
C PRO A 236 12.93 7.29 12.33
N ASP A 237 12.35 7.78 13.42
CA ASP A 237 11.10 8.53 13.49
C ASP A 237 9.82 7.73 13.10
N GLY A 238 9.88 6.41 13.04
CA GLY A 238 8.75 5.56 12.61
C GLY A 238 7.99 4.86 13.72
N ARG A 239 8.42 4.98 14.98
CA ARG A 239 7.74 4.30 16.08
C ARG A 239 6.33 4.82 16.27
N LEU A 240 5.38 3.89 16.29
CA LEU A 240 3.97 4.16 16.55
C LEU A 240 3.46 3.18 17.59
N VAL A 241 2.82 3.69 18.64
CA VAL A 241 2.14 2.86 19.64
C VAL A 241 0.80 3.50 19.96
N SER A 242 -0.26 2.73 19.90
CA SER A 242 -1.59 3.18 20.31
C SER A 242 -2.44 2.03 20.82
N VAL A 243 -3.29 2.34 21.78
CA VAL A 243 -4.46 1.53 22.16
C VAL A 243 -5.70 2.36 21.89
N VAL A 244 -6.59 1.85 21.07
CA VAL A 244 -7.80 2.55 20.64
C VAL A 244 -9.03 1.79 21.10
N ASP A 245 -9.97 2.51 21.72
CA ASP A 245 -11.33 2.01 21.93
C ASP A 245 -12.08 2.15 20.60
N THR A 246 -12.45 1.01 19.99
CA THR A 246 -13.10 0.98 18.67
C THR A 246 -14.59 1.27 18.70
N ARG A 247 -15.17 1.49 19.89
CA ARG A 247 -16.56 1.93 20.00
C ARG A 247 -16.71 3.32 19.38
N PRO A 248 -17.72 3.50 18.50
CA PRO A 248 -17.90 4.75 17.81
C PRO A 248 -18.17 5.90 18.77
N LEU A 249 -17.49 7.02 18.55
CA LEU A 249 -17.87 8.29 19.17
C LEU A 249 -19.14 8.83 18.52
N ALA A 250 -20.04 9.40 19.33
CA ALA A 250 -21.27 10.01 18.83
C ALA A 250 -21.04 11.28 17.99
N SER A 251 -19.87 11.90 18.14
CA SER A 251 -19.45 13.13 17.45
C SER A 251 -17.93 13.14 17.29
N PRO A 252 -17.38 14.00 16.43
CA PRO A 252 -15.94 14.20 16.36
C PRO A 252 -15.35 14.50 17.74
N PRO A 253 -14.08 14.12 18.00
CA PRO A 253 -13.44 14.38 19.29
C PRO A 253 -13.37 15.89 19.60
N ALA A 254 -13.37 16.23 20.89
CA ALA A 254 -13.23 17.61 21.32
C ALA A 254 -11.94 18.22 20.78
N GLY A 255 -12.04 19.40 20.16
CA GLY A 255 -10.91 20.09 19.53
C GLY A 255 -10.63 19.67 18.08
N SER A 256 -11.36 18.72 17.52
CA SER A 256 -11.34 18.47 16.07
C SER A 256 -11.82 19.69 15.30
N LEU A 257 -11.20 19.96 14.16
CA LEU A 257 -11.65 21.00 13.23
C LEU A 257 -12.87 20.57 12.41
N TRP A 258 -13.17 19.29 12.38
CA TRP A 258 -14.30 18.73 11.63
C TRP A 258 -15.54 18.67 12.52
N SER A 259 -16.67 19.13 11.99
CA SER A 259 -17.96 19.09 12.69
C SER A 259 -18.69 17.73 12.50
N SER A 260 -18.27 16.96 11.50
CA SER A 260 -18.86 15.66 11.19
C SER A 260 -17.90 14.81 10.35
N LEU A 261 -18.17 13.49 10.29
CA LEU A 261 -17.46 12.60 9.38
C LEU A 261 -17.65 12.99 7.90
N GLY A 262 -18.84 13.48 7.54
CA GLY A 262 -19.14 13.94 6.18
C GLY A 262 -18.29 15.13 5.75
N GLU A 263 -18.00 16.06 6.66
CA GLU A 263 -17.13 17.20 6.37
C GLU A 263 -15.64 16.79 6.19
N LEU A 264 -15.18 15.80 6.95
CA LEU A 264 -13.85 15.22 6.81
C LEU A 264 -13.72 14.37 5.54
N HIS A 265 -14.84 13.82 5.05
CA HIS A 265 -14.86 12.78 4.01
C HIS A 265 -14.24 13.27 2.71
N GLU A 266 -14.68 14.40 2.15
CA GLU A 266 -14.17 14.94 0.88
C GLU A 266 -12.65 15.20 0.92
N PRO A 267 -12.09 15.93 1.89
CA PRO A 267 -10.68 16.27 1.84
C PRO A 267 -9.72 15.13 2.22
N LEU A 268 -10.13 14.20 3.06
CA LEU A 268 -9.21 13.19 3.59
C LEU A 268 -9.58 11.75 3.20
N VAL A 269 -10.87 11.44 3.11
CA VAL A 269 -11.33 10.08 2.78
C VAL A 269 -11.40 9.88 1.27
N GLU A 270 -11.94 10.81 0.50
CA GLU A 270 -12.06 10.71 -0.96
C GLU A 270 -10.74 10.95 -1.73
N CYS A 271 -9.61 10.74 -1.08
CA CYS A 271 -8.32 10.78 -1.75
C CYS A 271 -8.05 9.44 -2.45
N TYR A 272 -8.43 9.34 -3.71
CA TYR A 272 -8.30 8.13 -4.52
C TYR A 272 -6.99 8.04 -5.30
N ASP A 273 -6.29 9.15 -5.49
CA ASP A 273 -5.06 9.22 -6.26
C ASP A 273 -3.84 9.26 -5.35
N ALA A 274 -2.96 8.27 -5.50
CA ALA A 274 -1.62 8.30 -4.95
C ALA A 274 -0.67 8.92 -5.99
N LEU A 275 0.15 9.86 -5.55
CA LEU A 275 1.02 10.64 -6.42
C LEU A 275 2.48 10.26 -6.17
N GLY A 276 3.23 10.06 -7.25
CA GLY A 276 4.67 9.91 -7.25
C GLY A 276 5.31 10.93 -8.19
N VAL A 277 6.52 11.40 -7.89
CA VAL A 277 7.21 12.41 -8.68
C VAL A 277 8.56 11.87 -9.16
N ASP A 278 8.76 11.91 -10.46
CA ASP A 278 10.06 11.77 -11.06
C ASP A 278 10.55 13.14 -11.53
N ALA A 279 11.31 13.80 -10.66
CA ALA A 279 11.85 15.13 -10.95
C ALA A 279 12.92 15.10 -12.04
N ALA A 280 13.63 13.97 -12.22
CA ALA A 280 14.69 13.85 -13.22
C ALA A 280 14.11 13.80 -14.64
N GLU A 281 12.98 13.13 -14.81
CA GLU A 281 12.29 13.01 -16.09
C GLU A 281 11.18 14.05 -16.29
N GLY A 282 10.88 14.85 -15.28
CA GLY A 282 9.81 15.84 -15.33
C GLY A 282 8.40 15.24 -15.42
N HIS A 283 8.16 14.14 -14.70
CA HIS A 283 6.89 13.42 -14.73
C HIS A 283 6.25 13.29 -13.36
N LEU A 284 4.92 13.30 -13.36
CA LEU A 284 4.08 12.92 -12.24
C LEU A 284 3.46 11.56 -12.56
N TYR A 285 3.57 10.64 -11.63
CA TYR A 285 2.90 9.34 -11.67
C TYR A 285 1.64 9.39 -10.81
N ILE A 286 0.54 8.87 -11.34
CA ILE A 286 -0.75 8.84 -10.67
C ILE A 286 -1.24 7.41 -10.63
N LEU A 287 -1.41 6.90 -9.43
CA LEU A 287 -2.01 5.60 -9.15
C LEU A 287 -3.39 5.81 -8.54
N THR A 288 -4.42 5.53 -9.31
CA THR A 288 -5.80 5.65 -8.83
C THR A 288 -6.24 4.36 -8.13
N ILE A 289 -6.90 4.52 -7.00
CA ILE A 289 -7.41 3.42 -6.18
C ILE A 289 -8.93 3.35 -6.34
N ASP A 290 -9.43 2.24 -6.92
CA ASP A 290 -10.84 1.87 -6.85
C ASP A 290 -11.08 1.14 -5.55
N ARG A 291 -12.05 1.57 -4.76
CA ARG A 291 -12.34 0.96 -3.48
C ARG A 291 -13.80 1.12 -3.07
N ASP A 292 -14.24 0.24 -2.19
CA ASP A 292 -15.50 0.41 -1.48
C ASP A 292 -15.48 1.73 -0.67
N PRO A 293 -16.64 2.35 -0.45
CA PRO A 293 -16.73 3.46 0.51
C PRO A 293 -16.18 3.03 1.88
N TRP A 294 -15.40 3.90 2.50
CA TRP A 294 -14.90 3.61 3.85
C TRP A 294 -16.06 3.58 4.86
N ASN A 295 -16.23 2.46 5.53
CA ASN A 295 -17.04 2.37 6.73
C ASN A 295 -16.21 2.90 7.92
N ALA A 296 -16.04 4.21 7.97
CA ALA A 296 -15.19 4.90 8.93
C ALA A 296 -16.01 5.42 10.10
N ARG A 297 -15.44 5.40 11.30
CA ARG A 297 -16.04 5.92 12.53
C ARG A 297 -15.01 6.65 13.34
N PHE A 298 -15.37 7.77 13.94
CA PHE A 298 -14.52 8.40 14.95
C PHE A 298 -14.39 7.49 16.16
N VAL A 299 -13.17 7.35 16.65
CA VAL A 299 -12.84 6.54 17.83
C VAL A 299 -11.90 7.30 18.75
N ALA A 300 -11.81 6.85 20.01
CA ALA A 300 -10.96 7.48 21.01
C ALA A 300 -9.68 6.66 21.21
N PRO A 301 -8.47 7.22 20.99
CA PRO A 301 -7.26 6.59 21.46
C PRO A 301 -7.18 6.73 22.99
N ALA A 302 -6.96 5.62 23.71
CA ALA A 302 -6.66 5.64 25.13
C ALA A 302 -5.24 6.15 25.37
N ASN A 303 -4.33 5.83 24.47
CA ASN A 303 -3.00 6.42 24.35
C ASN A 303 -2.62 6.48 22.87
N LEU A 304 -1.74 7.38 22.51
CA LEU A 304 -1.17 7.48 21.18
C LEU A 304 0.21 8.15 21.28
N TYR A 305 1.21 7.46 20.80
CA TYR A 305 2.54 8.00 20.55
C TYR A 305 2.89 7.74 19.08
N CYS A 306 3.26 8.78 18.36
CA CYS A 306 3.73 8.70 16.99
C CYS A 306 4.99 9.55 16.86
N GLU A 307 6.14 8.89 16.83
CA GLU A 307 7.44 9.54 16.85
C GLU A 307 7.59 10.62 15.77
N TYR A 308 7.06 10.36 14.57
CA TYR A 308 7.09 11.30 13.45
C TYR A 308 6.49 12.67 13.77
N PHE A 309 5.45 12.71 14.62
CA PHE A 309 4.73 13.91 15.00
C PHE A 309 5.08 14.41 16.43
N ASP A 310 5.64 13.54 17.27
CA ASP A 310 5.99 13.92 18.63
C ASP A 310 7.42 14.47 18.73
N THR A 311 8.36 13.87 18.02
CA THR A 311 9.79 14.21 18.08
C THR A 311 10.48 14.30 16.72
N GLY A 312 9.88 13.74 15.69
CA GLY A 312 10.41 13.66 14.32
C GLY A 312 10.18 14.91 13.48
N PRO A 313 10.17 14.77 12.13
CA PRO A 313 10.18 15.91 11.19
C PRO A 313 9.00 16.88 11.35
N LEU A 314 7.83 16.39 11.77
CA LEU A 314 6.64 17.21 12.00
C LEU A 314 6.31 17.35 13.48
N GLY A 315 7.33 17.17 14.38
CA GLY A 315 7.19 17.27 15.82
C GLY A 315 7.06 18.70 16.34
N ARG A 316 6.80 18.79 17.67
CA ARG A 316 6.87 19.98 18.53
C ARG A 316 6.35 21.28 17.93
N GLY A 317 5.03 21.38 17.81
CA GLY A 317 4.35 22.62 17.43
C GLY A 317 4.09 22.78 15.94
N ALA A 318 4.68 21.92 15.08
CA ALA A 318 4.37 21.88 13.68
C ALA A 318 3.10 21.07 13.36
N SER A 319 2.69 20.19 14.27
CA SER A 319 1.51 19.36 14.12
C SER A 319 0.70 19.19 15.39
N SER A 320 -0.53 18.73 15.25
CA SER A 320 -1.37 18.31 16.36
C SER A 320 -2.37 17.25 15.89
N LEU A 321 -2.63 16.27 16.76
CA LEU A 321 -3.68 15.28 16.51
C LEU A 321 -5.03 15.99 16.38
N ASP A 322 -5.77 15.65 15.34
CA ASP A 322 -7.14 16.11 15.14
C ASP A 322 -8.16 15.03 15.50
N SER A 323 -8.03 13.86 14.88
CA SER A 323 -8.98 12.78 15.04
C SER A 323 -8.37 11.41 14.70
N VAL A 324 -9.01 10.35 15.20
CA VAL A 324 -8.70 8.98 14.83
C VAL A 324 -9.98 8.35 14.26
N LEU A 325 -9.85 7.71 13.10
CA LEU A 325 -10.90 6.91 12.50
C LEU A 325 -10.52 5.43 12.59
N HIS A 326 -11.47 4.61 12.96
CA HIS A 326 -11.41 3.18 12.74
C HIS A 326 -12.15 2.85 11.46
N LEU A 327 -11.55 2.04 10.62
CA LEU A 327 -12.09 1.57 9.36
C LEU A 327 -12.22 0.05 9.42
N GLU A 328 -13.42 -0.42 9.13
CA GLU A 328 -13.69 -1.85 8.97
C GLU A 328 -13.38 -2.29 7.54
N GLU A 329 -13.71 -3.52 7.23
CA GLU A 329 -13.43 -4.17 5.95
C GLU A 329 -13.66 -3.24 4.75
N CYS A 330 -12.62 -3.06 3.94
CA CYS A 330 -12.65 -2.28 2.71
C CYS A 330 -11.86 -3.00 1.63
N ARG A 331 -12.54 -3.38 0.56
CA ARG A 331 -11.89 -3.93 -0.62
C ARG A 331 -11.42 -2.80 -1.49
N TYR A 332 -10.21 -2.96 -2.05
CA TYR A 332 -9.71 -2.00 -3.03
C TYR A 332 -8.85 -2.65 -4.11
N ARG A 333 -8.78 -1.96 -5.22
CA ARG A 333 -7.99 -2.32 -6.38
C ARG A 333 -7.21 -1.11 -6.85
N TRP A 334 -5.94 -1.29 -7.15
CA TRP A 334 -5.14 -0.28 -7.82
C TRP A 334 -5.37 -0.36 -9.32
N ARG A 335 -5.60 0.78 -9.96
CA ARG A 335 -5.65 0.88 -11.42
C ARG A 335 -4.24 0.90 -11.98
N PRO A 336 -4.08 0.62 -13.29
CA PRO A 336 -2.81 0.85 -13.98
C PRO A 336 -2.29 2.27 -13.77
N LEU A 337 -0.99 2.35 -13.61
CA LEU A 337 -0.28 3.62 -13.40
C LEU A 337 -0.44 4.56 -14.61
N ARG A 338 -0.73 5.82 -14.35
CA ARG A 338 -0.72 6.89 -15.37
C ARG A 338 0.49 7.79 -15.18
N ARG A 339 1.08 8.21 -16.27
CA ARG A 339 2.18 9.17 -16.29
C ARG A 339 1.69 10.48 -16.93
N VAL A 340 1.94 11.59 -16.26
CA VAL A 340 1.57 12.92 -16.71
C VAL A 340 2.82 13.79 -16.73
N ALA A 341 3.06 14.53 -17.81
CA ALA A 341 4.15 15.49 -17.86
C ALA A 341 3.89 16.61 -16.85
N LEU A 342 4.94 17.04 -16.15
CA LEU A 342 4.90 18.22 -15.31
C LEU A 342 4.92 19.47 -16.21
N ALA A 343 4.13 20.48 -15.83
CA ALA A 343 4.05 21.73 -16.56
C ALA A 343 5.32 22.59 -16.42
#